data_b4309317c19b4397a6d22151004f87bb
#
_entry.id   b4309317c19b4397a6d22151004f87bb
#
_cell.length_a   1.000
_cell.length_b   1.000
_cell.length_c   1.000
_cell.angle_alpha   90.00
_cell.angle_beta   90.00
_cell.angle_gamma   90.00
#
_symmetry.space_group_name_H-M   'P 1'
#
loop_
_entity.id
_entity.type
_entity.pdbx_description
1 polymer ?
#
loop_
_entity_poly.entity_id
_entity_poly.type
_entity_poly.pdbx_seq_one_letter_code
_entity_poly.pdbx_strand_id
1 'polypeptide(L)'
;ELECDVIVADGGDLESLKSLASKTKVVLSTAGPFARYGSLLVQACVEEGTHYTDITGENHWVRGLIDKHHSEAAAKGIRIIPSCGYDSIPSDLGAFFTISQLNKPVTRVDVYHEAQGGASGGTTETIFTMDGLTKEMRDPFVLNPLDTVTEDQRQKSKDGFVIEQVEGL
;
A
#
# COMPACT_ATOMS: atom_id res chain seq x y z
N GLU A 1 14.07 -27.18 -10.93
CA GLU A 1 12.99 -26.30 -11.46
C GLU A 1 11.82 -26.39 -10.48
N LEU A 2 11.26 -25.26 -10.06
CA LEU A 2 10.02 -25.23 -9.30
C LEU A 2 8.87 -25.39 -10.29
N GLU A 3 8.13 -26.49 -10.18
CA GLU A 3 6.85 -26.63 -10.89
C GLU A 3 5.81 -25.79 -10.15
N CYS A 4 5.22 -24.83 -10.84
CA CYS A 4 4.14 -23.99 -10.33
C CYS A 4 2.90 -24.21 -11.19
N ASP A 5 1.76 -24.39 -10.54
CA ASP A 5 0.47 -24.41 -11.24
C ASP A 5 0.14 -23.01 -11.79
N VAL A 6 -0.35 -22.97 -13.02
CA VAL A 6 -0.84 -21.74 -13.65
C VAL A 6 -2.37 -21.73 -13.61
N ILE A 7 -2.94 -20.70 -12.98
CA ILE A 7 -4.38 -20.49 -12.90
C ILE A 7 -4.72 -19.22 -13.66
N VAL A 8 -5.63 -19.34 -14.65
CA VAL A 8 -6.17 -18.18 -15.36
C VAL A 8 -7.40 -17.69 -14.61
N ALA A 9 -7.43 -16.40 -14.28
CA ALA A 9 -8.57 -15.75 -13.63
C ALA A 9 -8.89 -14.42 -14.33
N ASP A 10 -10.19 -14.10 -14.44
CA ASP A 10 -10.65 -12.82 -14.96
C ASP A 10 -10.73 -11.80 -13.82
N GLY A 11 -9.95 -10.72 -13.92
CA GLY A 11 -9.91 -9.65 -12.93
C GLY A 11 -11.22 -8.83 -12.81
N GLY A 12 -12.11 -8.94 -13.78
CA GLY A 12 -13.44 -8.32 -13.78
C GLY A 12 -14.55 -9.23 -13.26
N ASP A 13 -14.26 -10.50 -12.99
CA ASP A 13 -15.25 -11.50 -12.51
C ASP A 13 -14.94 -11.95 -11.08
N LEU A 14 -15.81 -11.57 -10.15
CA LEU A 14 -15.65 -11.91 -8.74
C LEU A 14 -15.60 -13.42 -8.49
N GLU A 15 -16.42 -14.22 -9.16
CA GLU A 15 -16.45 -15.68 -8.97
C GLU A 15 -15.17 -16.35 -9.47
N SER A 16 -14.61 -15.85 -10.58
CA SER A 16 -13.30 -16.26 -11.08
C SER A 16 -12.18 -15.97 -10.05
N LEU A 17 -12.21 -14.77 -9.46
CA LEU A 17 -11.25 -14.35 -8.43
C LEU A 17 -11.42 -15.13 -7.12
N LYS A 18 -12.64 -15.46 -6.72
CA LYS A 18 -12.91 -16.32 -5.55
C LYS A 18 -12.38 -17.73 -5.77
N SER A 19 -12.60 -18.29 -6.97
CA SER A 19 -12.03 -19.59 -7.32
C SER A 19 -10.51 -19.61 -7.25
N LEU A 20 -9.83 -18.50 -7.58
CA LEU A 20 -8.38 -18.35 -7.41
C LEU A 20 -8.02 -18.22 -5.93
N ALA A 21 -8.68 -17.33 -5.19
CA ALA A 21 -8.37 -17.05 -3.80
C ALA A 21 -8.52 -18.30 -2.90
N SER A 22 -9.56 -19.12 -3.15
CA SER A 22 -9.82 -20.34 -2.40
C SER A 22 -8.73 -21.43 -2.51
N LYS A 23 -7.86 -21.32 -3.52
CA LYS A 23 -6.78 -22.31 -3.77
C LYS A 23 -5.46 -21.97 -3.06
N THR A 24 -5.37 -20.85 -2.39
CA THR A 24 -4.13 -20.40 -1.74
C THR A 24 -4.39 -19.83 -0.36
N LYS A 25 -3.35 -19.77 0.47
CA LYS A 25 -3.41 -19.08 1.77
C LYS A 25 -3.15 -17.58 1.66
N VAL A 26 -2.40 -17.16 0.65
CA VAL A 26 -2.01 -15.76 0.43
C VAL A 26 -2.03 -15.47 -1.06
N VAL A 27 -2.63 -14.36 -1.42
CA VAL A 27 -2.51 -13.76 -2.76
C VAL A 27 -1.56 -12.57 -2.67
N LEU A 28 -0.51 -12.56 -3.51
CA LEU A 28 0.33 -11.41 -3.76
C LEU A 28 -0.01 -10.83 -5.14
N SER A 29 -0.46 -9.59 -5.18
CA SER A 29 -0.83 -8.93 -6.43
C SER A 29 0.21 -7.91 -6.86
N THR A 30 0.58 -7.97 -8.15
CA THR A 30 1.38 -6.94 -8.84
C THR A 30 0.60 -6.31 -9.99
N ALA A 31 -0.70 -6.57 -10.08
CA ALA A 31 -1.58 -6.15 -11.17
C ALA A 31 -2.20 -4.77 -10.88
N GLY A 32 -1.44 -3.71 -11.10
CA GLY A 32 -1.89 -2.31 -11.01
C GLY A 32 -2.41 -1.74 -12.35
N PRO A 33 -3.01 -0.53 -12.35
CA PRO A 33 -3.39 0.31 -11.20
C PRO A 33 -4.39 -0.36 -10.26
N PHE A 34 -4.08 -0.34 -8.96
CA PHE A 34 -4.84 -1.12 -7.97
C PHE A 34 -6.21 -0.51 -7.67
N ALA A 35 -6.34 0.82 -7.67
CA ALA A 35 -7.63 1.49 -7.50
C ALA A 35 -8.63 1.09 -8.60
N ARG A 36 -8.12 0.74 -9.80
CA ARG A 36 -8.95 0.35 -10.93
C ARG A 36 -9.28 -1.15 -10.95
N TYR A 37 -8.31 -1.99 -10.64
CA TYR A 37 -8.41 -3.44 -10.85
C TYR A 37 -8.33 -4.28 -9.57
N GLY A 38 -7.85 -3.72 -8.45
CA GLY A 38 -7.54 -4.48 -7.24
C GLY A 38 -8.74 -4.80 -6.36
N SER A 39 -9.79 -3.96 -6.38
CA SER A 39 -10.88 -4.03 -5.40
C SER A 39 -11.64 -5.36 -5.38
N LEU A 40 -11.90 -5.95 -6.55
CA LEU A 40 -12.59 -7.25 -6.63
C LEU A 40 -11.71 -8.39 -6.11
N LEU A 41 -10.40 -8.34 -6.34
CA LEU A 41 -9.49 -9.36 -5.84
C LEU A 41 -9.37 -9.30 -4.30
N VAL A 42 -9.30 -8.10 -3.71
CA VAL A 42 -9.33 -7.96 -2.25
C VAL A 42 -10.65 -8.47 -1.69
N GLN A 43 -11.77 -8.13 -2.31
CA GLN A 43 -13.08 -8.65 -1.91
C GLN A 43 -13.11 -10.18 -1.95
N ALA A 44 -12.66 -10.81 -3.04
CA ALA A 44 -12.56 -12.26 -3.16
C ALA A 44 -11.71 -12.87 -2.04
N CYS A 45 -10.55 -12.29 -1.73
CA CYS A 45 -9.71 -12.75 -0.64
C CYS A 45 -10.41 -12.66 0.73
N VAL A 46 -11.15 -11.57 0.98
CA VAL A 46 -11.91 -11.41 2.23
C VAL A 46 -13.03 -12.44 2.31
N GLU A 47 -13.79 -12.67 1.23
CA GLU A 47 -14.89 -13.64 1.20
C GLU A 47 -14.38 -15.07 1.42
N GLU A 48 -13.28 -15.46 0.79
CA GLU A 48 -12.69 -16.80 0.86
C GLU A 48 -11.80 -17.04 2.11
N GLY A 49 -11.54 -16.02 2.92
CA GLY A 49 -10.67 -16.15 4.10
C GLY A 49 -9.19 -16.25 3.75
N THR A 50 -8.78 -15.66 2.64
CA THR A 50 -7.41 -15.69 2.11
C THR A 50 -6.69 -14.39 2.44
N HIS A 51 -5.43 -14.47 2.85
CA HIS A 51 -4.59 -13.29 3.08
C HIS A 51 -4.27 -12.59 1.76
N TYR A 52 -4.10 -11.28 1.81
CA TYR A 52 -3.78 -10.47 0.64
C TYR A 52 -2.59 -9.56 0.89
N THR A 53 -1.76 -9.36 -0.12
CA THR A 53 -0.70 -8.35 -0.14
C THR A 53 -0.50 -7.82 -1.56
N ASP A 54 -0.01 -6.58 -1.68
CA ASP A 54 0.29 -5.94 -2.95
C ASP A 54 1.45 -4.95 -2.84
N ILE A 55 1.74 -4.28 -3.95
CA ILE A 55 2.80 -3.27 -4.07
C ILE A 55 2.23 -1.88 -4.41
N THR A 56 1.00 -1.57 -4.02
CA THR A 56 0.37 -0.29 -4.35
C THR A 56 1.03 0.90 -3.67
N GLY A 57 1.06 2.06 -4.35
CA GLY A 57 1.31 3.38 -3.78
C GLY A 57 0.03 4.24 -3.66
N GLU A 58 -1.15 3.66 -3.88
CA GLU A 58 -2.43 4.37 -3.99
C GLU A 58 -3.13 4.47 -2.63
N ASN A 59 -2.62 5.31 -1.72
CA ASN A 59 -3.09 5.42 -0.33
C ASN A 59 -4.59 5.71 -0.19
N HIS A 60 -5.17 6.49 -1.10
CA HIS A 60 -6.60 6.76 -1.12
C HIS A 60 -7.44 5.50 -1.34
N TRP A 61 -6.97 4.58 -2.21
CA TRP A 61 -7.61 3.29 -2.42
C TRP A 61 -7.46 2.39 -1.19
N VAL A 62 -6.26 2.36 -0.59
CA VAL A 62 -6.00 1.62 0.66
C VAL A 62 -6.94 2.09 1.78
N ARG A 63 -7.19 3.41 1.91
CA ARG A 63 -8.16 3.93 2.87
C ARG A 63 -9.55 3.34 2.64
N GLY A 64 -10.00 3.32 1.39
CA GLY A 64 -11.29 2.70 1.03
C GLY A 64 -11.35 1.20 1.36
N LEU A 65 -10.24 0.46 1.19
CA LEU A 65 -10.18 -0.95 1.58
C LEU A 65 -10.31 -1.13 3.10
N ILE A 66 -9.63 -0.29 3.88
CA ILE A 66 -9.72 -0.32 5.35
C ILE A 66 -11.18 -0.09 5.78
N ASP A 67 -11.81 0.96 5.27
CA ASP A 67 -13.19 1.33 5.63
C ASP A 67 -14.19 0.23 5.27
N LYS A 68 -13.99 -0.45 4.14
CA LYS A 68 -14.89 -1.48 3.63
C LYS A 68 -14.67 -2.85 4.28
N HIS A 69 -13.42 -3.26 4.47
CA HIS A 69 -13.09 -4.66 4.73
C HIS A 69 -12.47 -4.94 6.10
N HIS A 70 -12.05 -3.91 6.87
CA HIS A 70 -11.31 -4.12 8.13
C HIS A 70 -12.06 -5.02 9.11
N SER A 71 -13.34 -4.74 9.35
CA SER A 71 -14.14 -5.46 10.35
C SER A 71 -14.32 -6.94 9.97
N GLU A 72 -14.58 -7.23 8.70
CA GLU A 72 -14.77 -8.60 8.22
C GLU A 72 -13.44 -9.37 8.21
N ALA A 73 -12.38 -8.75 7.73
CA ALA A 73 -11.04 -9.34 7.72
C ALA A 73 -10.57 -9.70 9.15
N ALA A 74 -10.80 -8.79 10.10
CA ALA A 74 -10.48 -9.02 11.51
C ALA A 74 -11.29 -10.19 12.10
N ALA A 75 -12.61 -10.26 11.80
CA ALA A 75 -13.47 -11.35 12.27
C ALA A 75 -13.05 -12.72 11.70
N LYS A 76 -12.53 -12.76 10.47
CA LYS A 76 -12.02 -13.97 9.81
C LYS A 76 -10.56 -14.29 10.15
N GLY A 77 -9.85 -13.41 10.89
CA GLY A 77 -8.45 -13.59 11.25
C GLY A 77 -7.48 -13.52 10.05
N ILE A 78 -7.90 -12.90 8.94
CA ILE A 78 -7.06 -12.70 7.75
C ILE A 78 -6.34 -11.36 7.79
N ARG A 79 -5.27 -11.25 7.04
CA ARG A 79 -4.45 -10.04 6.91
C ARG A 79 -4.54 -9.51 5.49
N ILE A 80 -4.88 -8.23 5.38
CA ILE A 80 -4.84 -7.46 4.13
C ILE A 80 -3.71 -6.44 4.31
N ILE A 81 -2.59 -6.64 3.63
CA ILE A 81 -1.35 -5.86 3.81
C ILE A 81 -0.95 -5.25 2.47
N PRO A 82 -1.50 -4.10 2.09
CA PRO A 82 -1.10 -3.38 0.89
C PRO A 82 0.26 -2.69 1.05
N SER A 83 0.78 -2.12 -0.03
CA SER A 83 2.01 -1.30 -0.05
C SER A 83 3.28 -2.03 0.41
N CYS A 84 3.44 -3.31 0.03
CA CYS A 84 4.62 -4.11 0.35
C CYS A 84 5.73 -4.01 -0.72
N GLY A 85 5.72 -2.95 -1.53
CA GLY A 85 6.70 -2.69 -2.58
C GLY A 85 7.97 -2.00 -2.10
N TYR A 86 8.94 -1.87 -3.01
CA TYR A 86 10.22 -1.22 -2.76
C TYR A 86 10.07 0.27 -2.39
N ASP A 87 9.11 0.94 -2.96
CA ASP A 87 8.81 2.36 -2.71
C ASP A 87 8.28 2.65 -1.29
N SER A 88 7.81 1.63 -0.57
CA SER A 88 7.26 1.77 0.78
C SER A 88 8.10 1.07 1.85
N ILE A 89 8.36 -0.23 1.68
CA ILE A 89 8.96 -1.09 2.72
C ILE A 89 10.34 -0.63 3.19
N PRO A 90 11.32 -0.28 2.33
CA PRO A 90 12.64 0.14 2.80
C PRO A 90 12.59 1.40 3.67
N SER A 91 11.72 2.36 3.32
CA SER A 91 11.56 3.59 4.10
C SER A 91 10.87 3.34 5.43
N ASP A 92 9.76 2.64 5.43
CA ASP A 92 8.93 2.37 6.62
C ASP A 92 9.66 1.45 7.61
N LEU A 93 10.01 0.25 7.19
CA LEU A 93 10.69 -0.71 8.06
C LEU A 93 12.13 -0.30 8.38
N GLY A 94 12.83 0.40 7.47
CA GLY A 94 14.16 0.95 7.71
C GLY A 94 14.13 2.02 8.81
N ALA A 95 13.18 2.94 8.76
CA ALA A 95 12.96 3.93 9.82
C ALA A 95 12.59 3.25 11.14
N PHE A 96 11.63 2.33 11.14
CA PHE A 96 11.22 1.58 12.32
C PHE A 96 12.40 0.81 12.95
N PHE A 97 13.15 0.07 12.14
CA PHE A 97 14.32 -0.68 12.61
C PHE A 97 15.37 0.25 13.23
N THR A 98 15.70 1.35 12.55
CA THR A 98 16.69 2.33 13.05
C THR A 98 16.26 2.93 14.37
N ILE A 99 15.00 3.40 14.48
CA ILE A 99 14.45 3.99 15.69
C ILE A 99 14.46 2.97 16.84
N SER A 100 14.10 1.71 16.57
CA SER A 100 14.03 0.66 17.58
C SER A 100 15.38 0.34 18.25
N GLN A 101 16.50 0.68 17.59
CA GLN A 101 17.86 0.50 18.14
C GLN A 101 18.32 1.69 18.99
N LEU A 102 17.56 2.77 19.05
CA LEU A 102 17.94 3.98 19.78
C LEU A 102 17.32 3.99 21.16
N ASN A 103 18.13 4.31 22.18
CA ASN A 103 17.70 4.44 23.57
C ASN A 103 17.26 5.89 23.93
N LYS A 104 16.99 6.73 22.93
CA LYS A 104 16.62 8.13 23.11
C LYS A 104 15.42 8.47 22.23
N PRO A 105 14.59 9.46 22.62
CA PRO A 105 13.53 9.97 21.75
C PRO A 105 14.10 10.48 20.42
N VAL A 106 13.48 10.07 19.32
CA VAL A 106 13.82 10.52 17.97
C VAL A 106 12.93 11.70 17.62
N THR A 107 13.54 12.81 17.19
CA THR A 107 12.83 14.03 16.82
C THR A 107 12.74 14.22 15.31
N ARG A 108 13.60 13.54 14.54
CA ARG A 108 13.64 13.61 13.08
C ARG A 108 14.22 12.34 12.50
N VAL A 109 13.68 11.90 11.36
CA VAL A 109 14.21 10.81 10.54
C VAL A 109 14.31 11.33 9.11
N ASP A 110 15.50 11.24 8.53
CA ASP A 110 15.75 11.58 7.12
C ASP A 110 16.07 10.27 6.38
N VAL A 111 15.36 10.04 5.28
CA VAL A 111 15.52 8.85 4.44
C VAL A 111 16.09 9.28 3.08
N TYR A 112 17.22 8.73 2.70
CA TYR A 112 17.86 8.99 1.41
C TYR A 112 17.69 7.79 0.50
N HIS A 113 17.17 8.02 -0.70
CA HIS A 113 16.99 7.00 -1.71
C HIS A 113 17.91 7.25 -2.90
N GLU A 114 18.62 6.21 -3.30
CA GLU A 114 19.26 6.13 -4.60
C GLU A 114 18.56 5.00 -5.40
N ALA A 115 17.97 5.33 -6.53
CA ALA A 115 17.30 4.36 -7.39
C ALA A 115 17.67 4.57 -8.85
N GLN A 116 17.95 3.47 -9.55
CA GLN A 116 18.12 3.45 -11.00
C GLN A 116 16.96 2.67 -11.63
N GLY A 117 16.33 3.26 -12.64
CA GLY A 117 15.21 2.62 -13.32
C GLY A 117 14.23 3.62 -13.91
N GLY A 118 13.15 3.11 -14.51
CA GLY A 118 12.06 3.89 -15.09
C GLY A 118 10.71 3.50 -14.53
N ALA A 119 9.73 4.39 -14.67
CA ALA A 119 8.36 4.11 -14.31
C ALA A 119 7.75 3.05 -15.24
N SER A 120 7.04 2.08 -14.68
CA SER A 120 6.24 1.14 -15.47
C SER A 120 5.01 1.85 -16.07
N GLY A 121 4.37 1.22 -17.08
CA GLY A 121 3.12 1.74 -17.63
C GLY A 121 2.04 1.93 -16.57
N GLY A 122 1.90 0.99 -15.62
CA GLY A 122 0.97 1.11 -14.49
C GLY A 122 1.31 2.26 -13.56
N THR A 123 2.59 2.49 -13.25
CA THR A 123 3.04 3.64 -12.45
C THR A 123 2.69 4.96 -13.15
N THR A 124 2.91 5.04 -14.47
CA THR A 124 2.58 6.23 -15.25
C THR A 124 1.07 6.49 -15.23
N GLU A 125 0.24 5.47 -15.43
CA GLU A 125 -1.22 5.60 -15.37
C GLU A 125 -1.68 6.04 -13.96
N THR A 126 -1.11 5.49 -12.90
CA THR A 126 -1.39 5.92 -11.52
C THR A 126 -1.08 7.40 -11.30
N ILE A 127 0.07 7.90 -11.76
CA ILE A 127 0.43 9.32 -11.63
C ILE A 127 -0.61 10.22 -12.30
N PHE A 128 -1.06 9.88 -13.51
CA PHE A 128 -2.10 10.66 -14.21
C PHE A 128 -3.45 10.61 -13.50
N THR A 129 -3.82 9.50 -12.90
CA THR A 129 -5.08 9.38 -12.15
C THR A 129 -5.03 10.11 -10.81
N MET A 130 -3.87 10.28 -10.21
CA MET A 130 -3.68 11.05 -8.98
C MET A 130 -3.99 12.54 -9.13
N ASP A 131 -3.89 13.11 -10.34
CA ASP A 131 -4.25 14.51 -10.58
C ASP A 131 -5.74 14.80 -10.34
N GLY A 132 -6.60 13.80 -10.47
CA GLY A 132 -8.04 13.90 -10.17
C GLY A 132 -8.42 13.73 -8.69
N LEU A 133 -7.47 13.45 -7.79
CA LEU A 133 -7.77 13.23 -6.39
C LEU A 133 -8.14 14.51 -5.65
N THR A 134 -9.11 14.42 -4.74
CA THR A 134 -9.48 15.53 -3.85
C THR A 134 -8.36 15.81 -2.84
N LYS A 135 -8.47 16.97 -2.17
CA LYS A 135 -7.49 17.38 -1.16
C LYS A 135 -7.44 16.39 0.01
N GLU A 136 -8.57 15.82 0.39
CA GLU A 136 -8.71 14.83 1.45
C GLU A 136 -8.00 13.50 1.07
N MET A 137 -8.12 13.08 -0.19
CA MET A 137 -7.46 11.87 -0.70
C MET A 137 -5.94 12.03 -0.80
N ARG A 138 -5.44 13.26 -0.86
CA ARG A 138 -4.01 13.60 -0.84
C ARG A 138 -3.46 13.88 0.56
N ASP A 139 -4.26 13.73 1.61
CA ASP A 139 -3.81 13.91 3.00
C ASP A 139 -2.68 12.91 3.32
N PRO A 140 -1.49 13.36 3.77
CA PRO A 140 -0.40 12.46 4.15
C PRO A 140 -0.77 11.53 5.31
N PHE A 141 -1.81 11.83 6.06
CA PHE A 141 -2.34 11.03 7.16
C PHE A 141 -3.59 10.21 6.79
N VAL A 142 -3.90 10.07 5.51
CA VAL A 142 -5.11 9.39 5.04
C VAL A 142 -5.25 7.95 5.57
N LEU A 143 -4.15 7.27 5.84
CA LEU A 143 -4.13 5.90 6.38
C LEU A 143 -4.21 5.83 7.91
N ASN A 144 -4.05 6.96 8.61
CA ASN A 144 -4.16 6.97 10.06
C ASN A 144 -5.61 6.72 10.50
N PRO A 145 -5.82 6.08 11.65
CA PRO A 145 -7.16 6.03 12.25
C PRO A 145 -7.74 7.45 12.41
N LEU A 146 -9.04 7.57 12.17
CA LEU A 146 -9.74 8.85 12.30
C LEU A 146 -9.50 9.42 13.71
N ASP A 147 -9.33 10.74 13.80
CA ASP A 147 -9.14 11.50 15.05
C ASP A 147 -7.86 11.21 15.86
N THR A 148 -6.90 10.47 15.28
CA THR A 148 -5.62 10.21 15.95
C THR A 148 -4.53 11.22 15.62
N VAL A 149 -4.74 12.08 14.63
CA VAL A 149 -3.75 13.07 14.16
C VAL A 149 -4.15 14.47 14.62
N THR A 150 -3.29 15.09 15.41
CA THR A 150 -3.48 16.46 15.91
C THR A 150 -3.13 17.50 14.84
N GLU A 151 -3.66 18.73 14.97
CA GLU A 151 -3.33 19.82 14.04
C GLU A 151 -1.82 20.19 14.11
N ASP A 152 -1.18 20.09 15.28
CA ASP A 152 0.27 20.29 15.43
C ASP A 152 1.07 19.27 14.61
N GLN A 153 0.66 18.00 14.62
CA GLN A 153 1.29 16.97 13.79
C GLN A 153 1.09 17.24 12.28
N ARG A 154 -0.10 17.69 11.88
CA ARG A 154 -0.39 18.08 10.49
C ARG A 154 0.48 19.25 10.04
N GLN A 155 0.66 20.27 10.89
CA GLN A 155 1.50 21.41 10.59
C GLN A 155 2.97 21.01 10.47
N LYS A 156 3.49 20.22 11.42
CA LYS A 156 4.87 19.72 11.37
C LYS A 156 5.15 18.87 10.13
N SER A 157 4.18 18.10 9.67
CA SER A 157 4.31 17.33 8.41
C SER A 157 4.46 18.24 7.20
N LYS A 158 3.72 19.35 7.13
CA LYS A 158 3.85 20.33 6.04
C LYS A 158 5.21 21.00 6.01
N ASP A 159 5.76 21.30 7.19
CA ASP A 159 7.05 22.00 7.34
C ASP A 159 8.24 21.04 7.17
N GLY A 160 8.04 19.75 7.32
CA GLY A 160 9.09 18.72 7.33
C GLY A 160 9.32 17.99 6.01
N PHE A 161 8.47 18.18 5.01
CA PHE A 161 8.61 17.48 3.73
C PHE A 161 9.42 18.34 2.73
N VAL A 162 10.72 18.10 2.67
CA VAL A 162 11.61 18.74 1.70
C VAL A 162 12.11 17.67 0.74
N ILE A 163 11.86 17.83 -0.56
CA ILE A 163 12.55 17.06 -1.59
C ILE A 163 13.74 17.88 -2.03
N GLU A 164 14.94 17.51 -1.60
CA GLU A 164 16.19 18.08 -2.11
C GLU A 164 16.84 17.06 -3.04
N GLN A 165 17.16 17.49 -4.25
CA GLN A 165 18.04 16.75 -5.13
C GLN A 165 19.47 16.99 -4.67
N VAL A 166 20.11 15.98 -4.10
CA VAL A 166 21.52 16.06 -3.72
C VAL A 166 22.35 15.80 -4.97
N GLU A 167 22.99 16.83 -5.49
CA GLU A 167 23.95 16.69 -6.59
C GLU A 167 25.20 15.97 -6.08
N GLY A 168 25.58 14.88 -6.72
CA GLY A 168 26.89 14.23 -6.53
C GLY A 168 26.92 13.02 -5.61
N LEU A 169 25.81 12.33 -5.38
CA LEU A 169 25.81 10.94 -4.89
C LEU A 169 25.74 9.95 -6.05
#